data_aa91dd5466acadbea49b30d863386d6d
#
_entry.id   aa91dd5466acadbea49b30d863386d6d
#
_cell.length_a   1.000
_cell.length_b   1.000
_cell.length_c   1.000
_cell.angle_alpha   90.00
_cell.angle_beta   90.00
_cell.angle_gamma   90.00
#
_symmetry.space_group_name_H-M   'P 1'
#
loop_
_entity.id
_entity.type
_entity.pdbx_description
1 polymer ?
#
loop_
_entity_poly.entity_id
_entity_poly.type
_entity_poly.pdbx_seq_one_letter_code
_entity_poly.pdbx_strand_id
1 'polypeptide(L)'
;TKFFELFKLSCMHARFIHPILAVTIETNVLQIPLMPCLVYEEVHTFEQVQSWSDTVMFIHRCETDEERAQSREERLEFMRNKIGLRPLPLTQHVKEWHWVLFGRAEDQSHVALFVYSAHAVSDAHSELILMKEQLEYVTSAFEAPFPLPETHSLHPATLAWGTEVTRLTPSLFELVGVPLDSFSDETALRRI
;
A
#
# COMPACT_ATOMS: atom_id res chain seq x y z
N THR A 1 3.89 18.61 4.76
CA THR A 1 3.26 19.00 6.04
C THR A 1 3.39 17.87 7.05
N LYS A 2 3.34 18.18 8.36
CA LYS A 2 3.41 17.18 9.46
C LYS A 2 2.50 15.98 9.23
N PHE A 3 1.26 16.21 8.80
CA PHE A 3 0.29 15.15 8.53
C PHE A 3 0.79 14.12 7.51
N PHE A 4 1.30 14.55 6.35
CA PHE A 4 1.75 13.63 5.30
C PHE A 4 2.99 12.84 5.71
N GLU A 5 3.92 13.46 6.43
CA GLU A 5 5.07 12.74 6.99
C GLU A 5 4.62 11.67 7.99
N LEU A 6 3.73 11.99 8.91
CA LEU A 6 3.19 11.03 9.86
C LEU A 6 2.37 9.93 9.17
N PHE A 7 1.61 10.28 8.12
CA PHE A 7 0.89 9.27 7.34
C PHE A 7 1.85 8.35 6.59
N LYS A 8 2.94 8.87 6.06
CA LYS A 8 4.00 8.06 5.45
C LYS A 8 4.60 7.07 6.46
N LEU A 9 4.91 7.52 7.67
CA LEU A 9 5.35 6.63 8.75
C LEU A 9 4.28 5.59 9.11
N SER A 10 3.00 5.96 9.09
CA SER A 10 1.91 5.00 9.33
C SER A 10 1.82 3.93 8.24
N CYS A 11 2.09 4.26 6.97
CA CYS A 11 2.16 3.28 5.88
C CYS A 11 3.28 2.26 6.11
N MET A 12 4.46 2.73 6.54
CA MET A 12 5.59 1.85 6.87
C MET A 12 5.27 0.96 8.06
N HIS A 13 4.66 1.51 9.13
CA HIS A 13 4.20 0.75 10.28
C HIS A 13 3.15 -0.29 9.88
N ALA A 14 2.19 0.09 9.05
CA ALA A 14 1.16 -0.81 8.53
C ALA A 14 1.78 -1.95 7.71
N ARG A 15 2.81 -1.69 6.88
CA ARG A 15 3.56 -2.75 6.19
C ARG A 15 4.18 -3.74 7.17
N PHE A 16 4.74 -3.28 8.27
CA PHE A 16 5.32 -4.17 9.28
C PHE A 16 4.27 -5.08 9.93
N ILE A 17 3.07 -4.56 10.20
CA ILE A 17 1.97 -5.33 10.78
C ILE A 17 1.32 -6.25 9.73
N HIS A 18 1.13 -5.74 8.51
CA HIS A 18 0.43 -6.38 7.40
C HIS A 18 1.35 -6.46 6.17
N PRO A 19 2.34 -7.35 6.13
CA PRO A 19 3.33 -7.41 5.05
C PRO A 19 2.70 -7.66 3.68
N ILE A 20 1.49 -8.19 3.61
CA ILE A 20 0.71 -8.35 2.37
C ILE A 20 0.54 -7.04 1.59
N LEU A 21 0.64 -5.88 2.26
CA LEU A 21 0.56 -4.56 1.62
C LEU A 21 1.73 -4.26 0.66
N ALA A 22 2.82 -5.00 0.79
CA ALA A 22 4.04 -4.79 0.02
C ALA A 22 4.35 -5.92 -0.97
N VAL A 23 3.38 -6.83 -1.19
CA VAL A 23 3.56 -7.85 -2.23
C VAL A 23 3.44 -7.22 -3.62
N THR A 24 4.07 -7.85 -4.57
CA THR A 24 3.91 -7.61 -6.01
C THR A 24 3.23 -8.82 -6.66
N ILE A 25 2.59 -8.60 -7.80
CA ILE A 25 2.03 -9.68 -8.59
C ILE A 25 3.00 -9.94 -9.74
N GLU A 26 3.57 -11.13 -9.77
CA GLU A 26 4.45 -11.55 -10.85
C GLU A 26 3.79 -12.64 -11.72
N THR A 27 3.90 -12.48 -13.02
CA THR A 27 3.52 -13.50 -14.00
C THR A 27 4.80 -14.13 -14.55
N ASN A 28 4.91 -15.43 -14.57
CA ASN A 28 6.04 -16.22 -15.09
C ASN A 28 7.18 -16.56 -14.12
N VAL A 29 6.99 -16.53 -12.84
CA VAL A 29 8.09 -16.83 -11.89
C VAL A 29 8.37 -18.31 -11.76
N LEU A 30 7.45 -19.16 -12.17
CA LEU A 30 7.63 -20.61 -12.01
C LEU A 30 7.13 -21.40 -13.23
N GLN A 31 7.44 -22.67 -13.26
CA GLN A 31 7.21 -23.65 -14.31
C GLN A 31 5.76 -23.80 -14.81
N ILE A 32 4.81 -23.03 -14.26
CA ILE A 32 3.41 -22.98 -14.69
C ILE A 32 3.19 -21.62 -15.35
N PRO A 33 3.26 -21.52 -16.70
CA PRO A 33 2.93 -20.27 -17.40
C PRO A 33 1.47 -19.92 -17.11
N LEU A 34 1.22 -18.64 -16.72
CA LEU A 34 -0.09 -18.02 -16.55
C LEU A 34 -0.67 -17.96 -15.10
N MET A 35 -0.06 -18.58 -14.09
CA MET A 35 -0.52 -18.31 -12.73
C MET A 35 0.19 -17.08 -12.14
N PRO A 36 -0.54 -16.03 -11.76
CA PRO A 36 0.06 -14.92 -11.06
C PRO A 36 0.47 -15.37 -9.64
N CYS A 37 1.69 -15.02 -9.26
CA CYS A 37 2.21 -15.26 -7.92
C CYS A 37 2.29 -13.96 -7.14
N LEU A 38 1.94 -14.00 -5.86
CA LEU A 38 2.24 -12.91 -4.93
C LEU A 38 3.68 -13.08 -4.44
N VAL A 39 4.50 -12.08 -4.69
CA VAL A 39 5.90 -12.06 -4.28
C VAL A 39 6.09 -10.99 -3.24
N TYR A 40 6.66 -11.35 -2.09
CA TYR A 40 7.04 -10.42 -1.04
C TYR A 40 8.56 -10.23 -1.06
N GLU A 41 8.98 -8.97 -1.16
CA GLU A 41 10.38 -8.60 -1.01
C GLU A 41 10.65 -8.26 0.45
N GLU A 42 11.46 -9.10 1.11
CA GLU A 42 11.86 -8.91 2.49
C GLU A 42 12.73 -7.65 2.62
N VAL A 43 12.47 -6.86 3.65
CA VAL A 43 13.26 -5.67 3.98
C VAL A 43 13.93 -5.86 5.34
N HIS A 44 15.18 -5.40 5.45
CA HIS A 44 15.99 -5.56 6.66
C HIS A 44 16.36 -4.23 7.31
N THR A 45 16.14 -3.12 6.61
CA THR A 45 16.52 -1.79 7.10
C THR A 45 15.38 -0.78 6.93
N PHE A 46 15.43 0.28 7.74
CA PHE A 46 14.48 1.37 7.65
C PHE A 46 14.55 2.09 6.30
N GLU A 47 15.74 2.25 5.72
CA GLU A 47 15.93 2.90 4.43
C GLU A 47 15.24 2.12 3.29
N GLN A 48 15.25 0.80 3.35
CA GLN A 48 14.54 -0.04 2.36
C GLN A 48 13.03 0.18 2.42
N VAL A 49 12.46 0.20 3.64
CA VAL A 49 11.03 0.43 3.78
C VAL A 49 10.65 1.87 3.47
N GLN A 50 11.51 2.84 3.74
CA GLN A 50 11.32 4.22 3.33
C GLN A 50 11.28 4.34 1.81
N SER A 51 12.22 3.71 1.11
CA SER A 51 12.23 3.63 -0.35
C SER A 51 10.93 3.03 -0.89
N TRP A 52 10.47 1.92 -0.31
CA TRP A 52 9.17 1.35 -0.67
C TRP A 52 8.02 2.34 -0.47
N SER A 53 7.97 3.04 0.65
CA SER A 53 6.88 3.99 0.92
C SER A 53 6.83 5.14 -0.10
N ASP A 54 7.98 5.53 -0.66
CA ASP A 54 8.07 6.55 -1.72
C ASP A 54 7.52 6.06 -3.06
N THR A 55 7.43 4.74 -3.27
CA THR A 55 6.87 4.16 -4.49
C THR A 55 5.36 3.92 -4.43
N VAL A 56 4.77 3.95 -3.23
CA VAL A 56 3.34 3.63 -3.03
C VAL A 56 2.50 4.80 -2.52
N MET A 57 3.13 5.89 -2.09
CA MET A 57 2.44 7.07 -1.59
C MET A 57 2.64 8.26 -2.51
N PHE A 58 1.54 8.80 -3.01
CA PHE A 58 1.52 9.92 -3.96
C PHE A 58 0.76 11.11 -3.39
N ILE A 59 1.27 12.31 -3.63
CA ILE A 59 0.61 13.57 -3.24
C ILE A 59 0.37 14.39 -4.50
N HIS A 60 -0.89 14.51 -4.89
CA HIS A 60 -1.34 15.25 -6.07
C HIS A 60 -1.74 16.67 -5.69
N ARG A 61 -0.88 17.62 -6.00
CA ARG A 61 -1.12 19.06 -5.82
C ARG A 61 -1.77 19.64 -7.07
N CYS A 62 -2.42 20.79 -6.93
CA CYS A 62 -2.81 21.60 -8.08
C CYS A 62 -1.59 22.38 -8.57
N GLU A 63 -1.06 21.99 -9.73
CA GLU A 63 0.15 22.60 -10.30
C GLU A 63 -0.19 23.77 -11.21
N THR A 64 -1.28 23.68 -11.97
CA THR A 64 -1.70 24.73 -12.91
C THR A 64 -2.86 25.56 -12.39
N ASP A 65 -3.09 26.74 -12.99
CA ASP A 65 -4.22 27.60 -12.63
C ASP A 65 -5.55 26.96 -13.04
N GLU A 66 -5.58 26.19 -14.13
CA GLU A 66 -6.75 25.43 -14.56
C GLU A 66 -7.12 24.36 -13.53
N GLU A 67 -6.15 23.65 -12.99
CA GLU A 67 -6.40 22.66 -11.92
C GLU A 67 -6.89 23.32 -10.63
N ARG A 68 -6.37 24.52 -10.31
CA ARG A 68 -6.82 25.30 -9.14
C ARG A 68 -8.22 25.85 -9.30
N ALA A 69 -8.65 26.09 -10.54
CA ALA A 69 -9.98 26.58 -10.86
C ALA A 69 -11.06 25.48 -10.90
N GLN A 70 -10.65 24.21 -10.95
CA GLN A 70 -11.61 23.09 -10.92
C GLN A 70 -12.38 23.08 -9.60
N SER A 71 -13.67 22.75 -9.69
CA SER A 71 -14.44 22.41 -8.50
C SER A 71 -13.89 21.14 -7.84
N ARG A 72 -14.25 20.94 -6.57
CA ARG A 72 -13.85 19.73 -5.85
C ARG A 72 -14.35 18.46 -6.57
N GLU A 73 -15.57 18.48 -7.03
CA GLU A 73 -16.23 17.37 -7.72
C GLU A 73 -15.54 17.02 -9.04
N GLU A 74 -15.24 18.01 -9.87
CA GLU A 74 -14.51 17.82 -11.13
C GLU A 74 -13.14 17.23 -10.92
N ARG A 75 -12.39 17.75 -9.92
CA ARG A 75 -11.07 17.22 -9.61
C ARG A 75 -11.12 15.80 -9.03
N LEU A 76 -12.09 15.51 -8.16
CA LEU A 76 -12.29 14.14 -7.64
C LEU A 76 -12.61 13.16 -8.78
N GLU A 77 -13.47 13.55 -9.72
CA GLU A 77 -13.81 12.72 -10.86
C GLU A 77 -12.60 12.51 -11.77
N PHE A 78 -11.87 13.58 -12.08
CA PHE A 78 -10.64 13.50 -12.87
C PHE A 78 -9.64 12.53 -12.22
N MET A 79 -9.39 12.67 -10.92
CA MET A 79 -8.43 11.82 -10.21
C MET A 79 -8.93 10.37 -10.10
N ARG A 80 -10.20 10.14 -9.86
CA ARG A 80 -10.79 8.79 -9.88
C ARG A 80 -10.58 8.10 -11.21
N ASN A 81 -10.81 8.82 -12.32
CA ASN A 81 -10.59 8.27 -13.66
C ASN A 81 -9.10 8.04 -13.94
N LYS A 82 -8.23 8.97 -13.55
CA LYS A 82 -6.79 8.86 -13.73
C LYS A 82 -6.17 7.70 -12.94
N ILE A 83 -6.63 7.45 -11.72
CA ILE A 83 -6.11 6.40 -10.84
C ILE A 83 -6.84 5.08 -11.09
N GLY A 84 -8.17 5.09 -11.03
CA GLY A 84 -8.99 3.86 -11.01
C GLY A 84 -9.13 3.16 -12.36
N LEU A 85 -8.99 3.88 -13.49
CA LEU A 85 -9.03 3.27 -14.83
C LEU A 85 -7.66 2.80 -15.31
N ARG A 86 -6.62 3.07 -14.56
CA ARG A 86 -5.28 2.60 -14.85
C ARG A 86 -5.22 1.08 -14.59
N PRO A 87 -4.76 0.26 -15.57
CA PRO A 87 -4.49 -1.14 -15.26
C PRO A 87 -3.41 -1.21 -14.19
N LEU A 88 -3.59 -2.07 -13.18
CA LEU A 88 -2.49 -2.42 -12.27
C LEU A 88 -1.38 -3.05 -13.12
N PRO A 89 -0.19 -2.45 -13.18
CA PRO A 89 0.93 -3.11 -13.80
C PRO A 89 1.21 -4.38 -12.99
N LEU A 90 1.28 -5.52 -13.67
CA LEU A 90 1.50 -6.82 -13.05
C LEU A 90 2.83 -6.93 -12.27
N THR A 91 3.71 -5.93 -12.39
CA THR A 91 5.03 -5.87 -11.74
C THR A 91 5.14 -4.76 -10.69
N GLN A 92 4.03 -4.10 -10.35
CA GLN A 92 4.02 -3.02 -9.34
C GLN A 92 3.33 -3.49 -8.06
N HIS A 93 3.49 -2.67 -7.02
CA HIS A 93 2.86 -2.93 -5.74
C HIS A 93 1.35 -3.03 -5.87
N VAL A 94 0.77 -3.97 -5.12
CA VAL A 94 -0.67 -4.25 -5.13
C VAL A 94 -1.50 -3.16 -4.47
N LYS A 95 -0.85 -2.18 -3.86
CA LYS A 95 -1.52 -1.09 -3.12
C LYS A 95 -0.79 0.23 -3.29
N GLU A 96 -1.58 1.29 -3.44
CA GLU A 96 -1.09 2.67 -3.51
C GLU A 96 -2.04 3.60 -2.76
N TRP A 97 -1.47 4.67 -2.17
CA TRP A 97 -2.20 5.74 -1.49
C TRP A 97 -2.01 7.05 -2.26
N HIS A 98 -3.10 7.65 -2.71
CA HIS A 98 -3.10 8.88 -3.48
C HIS A 98 -3.82 9.98 -2.71
N TRP A 99 -3.06 10.92 -2.15
CA TRP A 99 -3.60 12.13 -1.55
C TRP A 99 -3.83 13.19 -2.60
N VAL A 100 -5.06 13.69 -2.70
CA VAL A 100 -5.46 14.75 -3.61
C VAL A 100 -5.73 16.00 -2.80
N LEU A 101 -4.97 17.06 -3.08
CA LEU A 101 -5.11 18.37 -2.46
C LEU A 101 -5.97 19.25 -3.35
N PHE A 102 -6.84 20.05 -2.72
CA PHE A 102 -7.74 20.97 -3.40
C PHE A 102 -7.33 22.40 -3.12
N GLY A 103 -7.55 23.28 -4.10
CA GLY A 103 -7.32 24.71 -3.97
C GLY A 103 -5.87 25.14 -4.06
N ARG A 104 -5.61 26.38 -3.62
CA ARG A 104 -4.27 26.98 -3.62
C ARG A 104 -3.42 26.44 -2.49
N ALA A 105 -2.10 26.54 -2.66
CA ALA A 105 -1.14 26.03 -1.67
C ALA A 105 -1.34 26.60 -0.26
N GLU A 106 -1.90 27.80 -0.16
CA GLU A 106 -2.14 28.51 1.10
C GLU A 106 -3.45 28.09 1.77
N ASP A 107 -4.41 27.50 1.02
CA ASP A 107 -5.73 27.09 1.50
C ASP A 107 -5.99 25.61 1.22
N GLN A 108 -5.05 24.75 1.63
CA GLN A 108 -5.17 23.28 1.49
C GLN A 108 -5.93 22.67 2.68
N SER A 109 -7.05 23.29 3.05
CA SER A 109 -7.89 22.82 4.16
C SER A 109 -8.66 21.52 3.83
N HIS A 110 -8.73 21.15 2.55
CA HIS A 110 -9.47 19.98 2.08
C HIS A 110 -8.54 19.03 1.33
N VAL A 111 -8.59 17.78 1.73
CA VAL A 111 -7.86 16.68 1.08
C VAL A 111 -8.80 15.51 0.85
N ALA A 112 -8.53 14.71 -0.18
CA ALA A 112 -9.15 13.41 -0.35
C ALA A 112 -8.06 12.35 -0.46
N LEU A 113 -8.35 11.16 0.04
CA LEU A 113 -7.51 9.99 -0.11
C LEU A 113 -8.19 8.98 -1.04
N PHE A 114 -7.50 8.60 -2.09
CA PHE A 114 -7.82 7.43 -2.89
C PHE A 114 -6.88 6.30 -2.52
N VAL A 115 -7.43 5.17 -2.17
CA VAL A 115 -6.65 3.94 -1.99
C VAL A 115 -6.91 3.07 -3.21
N TYR A 116 -5.85 2.74 -3.91
CA TYR A 116 -5.87 1.84 -5.05
C TYR A 116 -5.28 0.51 -4.62
N SER A 117 -6.05 -0.56 -4.71
CA SER A 117 -5.64 -1.88 -4.22
C SER A 117 -6.08 -2.98 -5.17
N ALA A 118 -5.23 -3.99 -5.34
CA ALA A 118 -5.63 -5.21 -6.03
C ALA A 118 -6.60 -6.01 -5.16
N HIS A 119 -7.76 -6.34 -5.70
CA HIS A 119 -8.79 -7.08 -4.97
C HIS A 119 -8.35 -8.49 -4.54
N ALA A 120 -7.28 -9.01 -5.17
CA ALA A 120 -6.68 -10.28 -4.76
C ALA A 120 -6.03 -10.26 -3.37
N VAL A 121 -5.70 -9.07 -2.85
CA VAL A 121 -5.00 -8.91 -1.55
C VAL A 121 -5.81 -8.15 -0.52
N SER A 122 -6.89 -7.49 -0.91
CA SER A 122 -7.69 -6.65 -0.02
C SER A 122 -9.11 -6.49 -0.53
N ASP A 123 -10.05 -6.39 0.38
CA ASP A 123 -11.45 -6.01 0.12
C ASP A 123 -11.80 -4.70 0.82
N ALA A 124 -12.98 -4.18 0.59
CA ALA A 124 -13.42 -2.91 1.15
C ALA A 124 -13.42 -2.91 2.69
N HIS A 125 -13.71 -4.05 3.33
CA HIS A 125 -13.71 -4.14 4.78
C HIS A 125 -12.31 -4.08 5.36
N SER A 126 -11.38 -4.83 4.78
CA SER A 126 -9.95 -4.79 5.13
C SER A 126 -9.36 -3.40 4.95
N GLU A 127 -9.78 -2.68 3.88
CA GLU A 127 -9.36 -1.29 3.63
C GLU A 127 -9.81 -0.33 4.74
N LEU A 128 -11.04 -0.48 5.22
CA LEU A 128 -11.55 0.37 6.31
C LEU A 128 -10.82 0.10 7.63
N ILE A 129 -10.50 -1.16 7.93
CA ILE A 129 -9.71 -1.54 9.12
C ILE A 129 -8.32 -0.92 9.03
N LEU A 130 -7.64 -1.12 7.91
CA LEU A 130 -6.31 -0.57 7.69
C LEU A 130 -6.28 0.96 7.79
N MET A 131 -7.27 1.62 7.20
CA MET A 131 -7.39 3.08 7.26
C MET A 131 -7.58 3.56 8.69
N LYS A 132 -8.41 2.86 9.48
CA LYS A 132 -8.59 3.16 10.90
C LYS A 132 -7.25 3.05 11.65
N GLU A 133 -6.52 1.97 11.49
CA GLU A 133 -5.21 1.76 12.13
C GLU A 133 -4.20 2.85 11.76
N GLN A 134 -4.16 3.24 10.47
CA GLN A 134 -3.28 4.31 10.00
C GLN A 134 -3.64 5.67 10.60
N LEU A 135 -4.93 6.00 10.70
CA LEU A 135 -5.39 7.25 11.32
C LEU A 135 -5.16 7.25 12.83
N GLU A 136 -5.33 6.13 13.52
CA GLU A 136 -5.01 5.97 14.94
C GLU A 136 -3.51 6.18 15.20
N TYR A 137 -2.66 5.63 14.34
CA TYR A 137 -1.22 5.88 14.38
C TYR A 137 -0.91 7.37 14.22
N VAL A 138 -1.43 8.01 13.17
CA VAL A 138 -1.22 9.44 12.92
C VAL A 138 -1.67 10.28 14.10
N THR A 139 -2.83 9.99 14.66
CA THR A 139 -3.38 10.69 15.83
C THR A 139 -2.44 10.55 17.03
N SER A 140 -1.99 9.34 17.33
CA SER A 140 -1.07 9.05 18.43
C SER A 140 0.28 9.75 18.27
N ALA A 141 0.80 9.82 17.03
CA ALA A 141 2.06 10.46 16.73
C ALA A 141 1.94 12.00 16.60
N PHE A 142 0.73 12.54 16.46
CA PHE A 142 0.54 13.96 16.21
C PHE A 142 0.93 14.83 17.40
N GLU A 143 0.80 14.32 18.62
CA GLU A 143 1.19 15.00 19.86
C GLU A 143 2.69 14.88 20.16
N ALA A 144 3.39 13.97 19.48
CA ALA A 144 4.81 13.79 19.65
C ALA A 144 5.62 14.95 19.03
N PRO A 145 6.91 15.11 19.44
CA PRO A 145 7.83 16.03 18.78
C PRO A 145 7.89 15.81 17.28
N PHE A 146 8.03 16.89 16.51
CA PHE A 146 8.12 16.79 15.05
C PHE A 146 9.41 17.47 14.53
N PRO A 147 10.19 16.82 13.64
CA PRO A 147 10.00 15.46 13.13
C PRO A 147 10.03 14.40 14.24
N LEU A 148 9.31 13.28 14.02
CA LEU A 148 9.28 12.19 14.99
C LEU A 148 10.67 11.58 15.13
N PRO A 149 11.29 11.58 16.32
CA PRO A 149 12.63 11.03 16.49
C PRO A 149 12.67 9.52 16.16
N GLU A 150 13.74 9.06 15.52
CA GLU A 150 13.93 7.63 15.18
C GLU A 150 13.93 6.70 16.39
N THR A 151 14.24 7.22 17.56
CA THR A 151 14.19 6.49 18.84
C THR A 151 12.81 6.43 19.46
N HIS A 152 11.82 7.16 18.91
CA HIS A 152 10.47 7.15 19.43
C HIS A 152 9.80 5.81 19.11
N SER A 153 9.06 5.24 20.07
CA SER A 153 8.45 3.90 19.95
C SER A 153 7.49 3.74 18.76
N LEU A 154 6.90 4.83 18.29
CA LEU A 154 6.06 4.82 17.09
C LEU A 154 6.87 4.96 15.78
N HIS A 155 8.17 5.30 15.85
CA HIS A 155 8.95 5.48 14.62
C HIS A 155 9.30 4.12 13.99
N PRO A 156 9.04 3.90 12.68
CA PRO A 156 9.30 2.62 12.03
C PRO A 156 10.77 2.14 12.09
N ALA A 157 11.73 3.03 12.33
CA ALA A 157 13.13 2.65 12.54
C ALA A 157 13.34 1.78 13.80
N THR A 158 12.39 1.78 14.75
CA THR A 158 12.46 0.93 15.96
C THR A 158 11.94 -0.48 15.74
N LEU A 159 11.33 -0.77 14.58
CA LEU A 159 10.76 -2.06 14.27
C LEU A 159 11.84 -3.06 13.84
N ALA A 160 11.63 -4.33 14.18
CA ALA A 160 12.56 -5.41 13.84
C ALA A 160 12.32 -5.91 12.41
N TRP A 161 12.70 -5.10 11.43
CA TRP A 161 12.56 -5.43 10.01
C TRP A 161 13.23 -6.77 9.67
N GLY A 162 12.60 -7.54 8.78
CA GLY A 162 12.95 -8.93 8.45
C GLY A 162 12.11 -9.94 9.25
N THR A 163 11.51 -9.55 10.38
CA THR A 163 10.62 -10.45 11.13
C THR A 163 9.16 -10.40 10.68
N GLU A 164 8.77 -9.40 9.93
CA GLU A 164 7.40 -9.21 9.42
C GLU A 164 6.94 -10.34 8.50
N VAL A 165 7.87 -11.02 7.81
CA VAL A 165 7.57 -12.17 6.94
C VAL A 165 6.80 -13.28 7.65
N THR A 166 6.96 -13.41 8.97
CA THR A 166 6.23 -14.39 9.77
C THR A 166 4.74 -14.10 9.89
N ARG A 167 4.30 -12.90 9.47
CA ARG A 167 2.91 -12.45 9.46
C ARG A 167 2.26 -12.58 8.08
N LEU A 168 3.01 -13.01 7.06
CA LEU A 168 2.42 -13.34 5.76
C LEU A 168 1.44 -14.49 5.94
N THR A 169 0.26 -14.31 5.40
CA THR A 169 -0.74 -15.38 5.41
C THR A 169 -0.21 -16.56 4.59
N PRO A 170 -0.28 -17.79 5.11
CA PRO A 170 0.06 -18.97 4.33
C PRO A 170 -0.75 -19.02 3.03
N SER A 171 -0.21 -19.64 2.00
CA SER A 171 -0.96 -19.84 0.76
C SER A 171 -2.25 -20.65 1.04
N LEU A 172 -3.28 -20.45 0.22
CA LEU A 172 -4.52 -21.22 0.35
C LEU A 172 -4.23 -22.74 0.29
N PHE A 173 -3.24 -23.14 -0.51
CA PHE A 173 -2.85 -24.54 -0.64
C PHE A 173 -2.25 -25.10 0.65
N GLU A 174 -1.41 -24.33 1.33
CA GLU A 174 -0.90 -24.70 2.66
C GLU A 174 -2.03 -24.79 3.68
N LEU A 175 -2.98 -23.83 3.68
CA LEU A 175 -4.12 -23.83 4.59
C LEU A 175 -5.04 -25.02 4.41
N VAL A 176 -5.23 -25.51 3.17
CA VAL A 176 -6.06 -26.69 2.87
C VAL A 176 -5.25 -28.00 2.85
N GLY A 177 -3.95 -27.94 3.15
CA GLY A 177 -3.09 -29.11 3.22
C GLY A 177 -2.81 -29.76 1.85
N VAL A 178 -2.89 -29.00 0.76
CA VAL A 178 -2.58 -29.48 -0.59
C VAL A 178 -1.10 -29.24 -0.88
N PRO A 179 -0.28 -30.25 -1.11
CA PRO A 179 1.13 -30.05 -1.46
C PRO A 179 1.28 -29.29 -2.79
N LEU A 180 2.18 -28.29 -2.83
CA LEU A 180 2.43 -27.46 -4.02
C LEU A 180 2.93 -28.30 -5.23
N ASP A 181 3.66 -29.36 -4.96
CA ASP A 181 4.15 -30.31 -5.95
C ASP A 181 3.04 -31.16 -6.59
N SER A 182 1.85 -31.24 -5.99
CA SER A 182 0.68 -31.88 -6.61
C SER A 182 0.16 -31.16 -7.86
N PHE A 183 0.60 -29.94 -8.12
CA PHE A 183 0.27 -29.16 -9.33
C PHE A 183 1.24 -29.32 -10.47
N SER A 184 2.33 -30.07 -10.30
CA SER A 184 3.28 -30.39 -11.37
C SER A 184 2.74 -31.41 -12.38
N ASP A 185 1.61 -32.03 -12.10
CA ASP A 185 0.95 -32.99 -12.98
C ASP A 185 -0.10 -32.25 -13.84
N GLU A 186 0.06 -32.28 -15.19
CA GLU A 186 -0.91 -31.73 -16.14
C GLU A 186 -2.36 -32.19 -15.90
N THR A 187 -2.54 -33.33 -15.25
CA THR A 187 -3.84 -33.92 -14.91
C THR A 187 -4.54 -33.15 -13.77
N ALA A 188 -3.79 -32.56 -12.83
CA ALA A 188 -4.34 -31.78 -11.74
C ALA A 188 -4.90 -30.43 -12.21
N LEU A 189 -4.28 -29.81 -13.20
CA LEU A 189 -4.70 -28.52 -13.78
C LEU A 189 -6.04 -28.61 -14.56
N ARG A 190 -6.48 -29.81 -14.96
CA ARG A 190 -7.77 -30.01 -15.65
C ARG A 190 -8.96 -30.19 -14.72
N ARG A 191 -8.78 -30.17 -13.39
CA ARG A 191 -9.84 -30.40 -12.40
C ARG A 191 -10.25 -29.16 -11.60
N ILE A 192 -9.68 -27.99 -11.94
CA ILE A 192 -10.08 -26.69 -11.46
C ILE A 192 -10.83 -25.94 -12.55
#